data_d5306f763b288652746ce9d9ffa2511c
#
_entry.id   d5306f763b288652746ce9d9ffa2511c
#
_cell.length_a   1.000
_cell.length_b   1.000
_cell.length_c   1.000
_cell.angle_alpha   90.00
_cell.angle_beta   90.00
_cell.angle_gamma   90.00
#
_symmetry.space_group_name_H-M   'P 1'
#
loop_
_entity.id
_entity.type
_entity.pdbx_description
1 polymer ?
#
loop_
_entity_poly.entity_id
_entity_poly.type
_entity_poly.pdbx_seq_one_letter_code
_entity_poly.pdbx_strand_id
1 'polypeptide(L)'
;GVDPYIGVLHRDDYNRPVLVYDIIEMYRIWVDYVVYTLLAQNVITEEFYSVRDDGSYWLEALGRRVLIQSLNDYMDEVITIKGVTRSRLTMLSLYVQSLAQKFKEEM
;
A
#
# COMPACT_ATOMS: atom_id res chain seq x y z
N GLY A 1 9.59 -12.84 -4.24
CA GLY A 1 9.69 -11.55 -4.58
C GLY A 1 9.13 -11.12 -5.91
N VAL A 2 8.79 -9.89 -5.91
CA VAL A 2 8.22 -9.25 -7.08
C VAL A 2 9.31 -8.67 -7.98
N ASP A 3 10.47 -8.38 -7.41
CA ASP A 3 11.50 -7.61 -8.07
C ASP A 3 12.05 -8.21 -9.38
N PRO A 4 12.36 -9.51 -9.44
CA PRO A 4 12.82 -10.08 -10.71
C PRO A 4 11.74 -10.00 -11.78
N TYR A 5 10.51 -10.10 -11.36
CA TYR A 5 9.37 -10.03 -12.26
C TYR A 5 9.19 -8.62 -12.81
N ILE A 6 9.29 -7.61 -11.95
CA ILE A 6 9.24 -6.21 -12.35
C ILE A 6 10.35 -5.88 -13.33
N GLY A 7 11.57 -6.35 -13.09
CA GLY A 7 12.68 -6.13 -13.99
C GLY A 7 12.45 -6.64 -15.40
N VAL A 8 11.81 -7.80 -15.52
CA VAL A 8 11.45 -8.37 -16.82
C VAL A 8 10.35 -7.55 -17.48
N LEU A 9 9.45 -7.00 -16.70
CA LEU A 9 8.27 -6.33 -17.21
C LEU A 9 8.49 -4.87 -17.61
N HIS A 10 9.71 -4.38 -17.60
CA HIS A 10 10.05 -3.05 -18.09
C HIS A 10 9.93 -2.89 -19.60
N ARG A 11 9.68 -3.97 -20.31
CA ARG A 11 9.47 -3.92 -21.76
C ARG A 11 8.08 -3.39 -22.07
N ASP A 12 7.92 -2.71 -23.18
CA ASP A 12 6.69 -2.06 -23.56
C ASP A 12 5.51 -3.02 -23.67
N ASP A 13 5.74 -4.21 -24.21
CA ASP A 13 4.71 -5.22 -24.38
C ASP A 13 4.23 -5.83 -23.07
N TYR A 14 4.90 -5.56 -21.94
CA TYR A 14 4.55 -6.05 -20.63
C TYR A 14 4.14 -4.94 -19.66
N ASN A 15 3.85 -3.75 -20.16
CA ASN A 15 3.59 -2.58 -19.33
C ASN A 15 2.40 -2.76 -18.37
N ARG A 16 1.35 -3.45 -18.83
CA ARG A 16 0.16 -3.63 -18.00
C ARG A 16 0.45 -4.43 -16.72
N PRO A 17 1.10 -5.60 -16.79
CA PRO A 17 1.46 -6.32 -15.56
C PRO A 17 2.37 -5.51 -14.65
N VAL A 18 3.35 -4.79 -15.20
CA VAL A 18 4.25 -3.94 -14.40
C VAL A 18 3.46 -2.89 -13.64
N LEU A 19 2.53 -2.21 -14.31
CA LEU A 19 1.75 -1.16 -13.68
C LEU A 19 0.87 -1.70 -12.55
N VAL A 20 0.30 -2.90 -12.72
CA VAL A 20 -0.49 -3.54 -11.67
C VAL A 20 0.40 -3.85 -10.47
N TYR A 21 1.57 -4.41 -10.69
CA TYR A 21 2.52 -4.69 -9.61
C TYR A 21 2.97 -3.43 -8.90
N ASP A 22 3.22 -2.37 -9.64
CA ASP A 22 3.65 -1.11 -9.05
C ASP A 22 2.59 -0.56 -8.09
N ILE A 23 1.33 -0.65 -8.46
CA ILE A 23 0.22 -0.21 -7.61
C ILE A 23 0.17 -1.05 -6.33
N ILE A 24 0.22 -2.37 -6.47
CA ILE A 24 0.15 -3.30 -5.35
C ILE A 24 1.33 -3.09 -4.41
N GLU A 25 2.54 -3.00 -4.94
CA GLU A 25 3.74 -2.83 -4.12
C GLU A 25 3.78 -1.47 -3.44
N MET A 26 3.35 -0.42 -4.12
CA MET A 26 3.29 0.91 -3.52
C MET A 26 2.34 0.92 -2.32
N TYR A 27 1.14 0.37 -2.49
CA TYR A 27 0.18 0.27 -1.40
C TYR A 27 0.71 -0.61 -0.26
N ARG A 28 1.30 -1.72 -0.60
CA ARG A 28 1.88 -2.65 0.38
C ARG A 28 2.98 -2.00 1.20
N ILE A 29 3.88 -1.26 0.56
CA ILE A 29 4.95 -0.53 1.24
C ILE A 29 4.36 0.47 2.23
N TRP A 30 3.33 1.19 1.83
CA TRP A 30 2.68 2.16 2.71
C TRP A 30 2.01 1.49 3.90
N VAL A 31 1.31 0.37 3.68
CA VAL A 31 0.68 -0.39 4.76
C VAL A 31 1.74 -0.92 5.72
N ASP A 32 2.80 -1.52 5.20
CA ASP A 32 3.90 -2.05 6.02
C ASP A 32 4.55 -0.94 6.85
N TYR A 33 4.74 0.22 6.26
CA TYR A 33 5.30 1.36 6.97
C TYR A 33 4.42 1.80 8.14
N VAL A 34 3.11 1.89 7.91
CA VAL A 34 2.17 2.28 8.97
C VAL A 34 2.18 1.24 10.10
N VAL A 35 2.11 -0.03 9.76
CA VAL A 35 2.14 -1.11 10.75
C VAL A 35 3.44 -1.05 11.55
N TYR A 36 4.57 -0.96 10.88
CA TYR A 36 5.87 -0.87 11.54
C TYR A 36 5.94 0.33 12.48
N THR A 37 5.48 1.49 12.04
CA THR A 37 5.50 2.71 12.83
C THR A 37 4.66 2.57 14.10
N LEU A 38 3.46 1.99 13.98
CA LEU A 38 2.59 1.79 15.13
C LEU A 38 3.21 0.84 16.16
N LEU A 39 3.89 -0.19 15.70
CA LEU A 39 4.58 -1.12 16.59
C LEU A 39 5.83 -0.47 17.22
N ALA A 40 6.62 0.22 16.42
CA ALA A 40 7.86 0.85 16.88
C ALA A 40 7.61 1.97 17.90
N GLN A 41 6.50 2.68 17.75
CA GLN A 41 6.11 3.75 18.67
C GLN A 41 5.25 3.26 19.84
N ASN A 42 5.06 1.96 19.96
CA ASN A 42 4.23 1.33 20.99
C ASN A 42 2.78 1.83 21.02
N VAL A 43 2.26 2.24 19.86
CA VAL A 43 0.86 2.60 19.72
C VAL A 43 0.00 1.34 19.70
N ILE A 44 0.47 0.31 18.97
CA ILE A 44 -0.14 -1.03 19.01
C ILE A 44 0.79 -1.91 19.84
N THR A 45 0.27 -2.44 20.93
CA THR A 45 0.98 -3.29 21.87
C THR A 45 0.33 -4.65 21.96
N GLU A 46 0.87 -5.53 22.80
CA GLU A 46 0.34 -6.88 22.99
C GLU A 46 -1.13 -6.89 23.42
N GLU A 47 -1.63 -5.81 23.97
CA GLU A 47 -3.03 -5.69 24.37
C GLU A 47 -3.99 -5.64 23.18
N PHE A 48 -3.47 -5.31 22.00
CA PHE A 48 -4.30 -5.11 20.80
C PHE A 48 -4.33 -6.33 19.90
N TYR A 49 -3.56 -7.35 20.18
CA TYR A 49 -3.55 -8.56 19.38
C TYR A 49 -3.48 -9.81 20.23
N SER A 50 -3.90 -10.92 19.66
CA SER A 50 -3.80 -12.24 20.28
C SER A 50 -3.11 -13.21 19.32
N VAL A 51 -2.52 -14.25 19.89
CA VAL A 51 -1.90 -15.33 19.12
C VAL A 51 -2.87 -16.51 19.12
N ARG A 52 -3.19 -16.99 17.94
CA ARG A 52 -4.08 -18.14 17.78
C ARG A 52 -3.31 -19.46 17.92
N ASP A 53 -4.06 -20.54 18.05
CA ASP A 53 -3.50 -21.88 18.25
C ASP A 53 -2.55 -22.31 17.13
N ASP A 54 -2.78 -21.81 15.92
CA ASP A 54 -1.93 -22.10 14.76
C ASP A 54 -0.69 -21.20 14.67
N GLY A 55 -0.48 -20.33 15.67
CA GLY A 55 0.64 -19.39 15.69
C GLY A 55 0.38 -18.09 14.97
N SER A 56 -0.78 -17.92 14.33
CA SER A 56 -1.10 -16.67 13.65
C SER A 56 -1.51 -15.58 14.63
N TYR A 57 -1.29 -14.34 14.23
CA TYR A 57 -1.69 -13.17 15.02
C TYR A 57 -3.04 -12.66 14.57
N TRP A 58 -3.86 -12.26 15.54
CA TRP A 58 -5.17 -11.69 15.30
C TRP A 58 -5.27 -10.34 15.97
N LEU A 59 -5.56 -9.31 15.20
CA LEU A 59 -5.69 -7.96 15.72
C LEU A 59 -7.09 -7.77 16.30
N GLU A 60 -7.15 -7.37 17.57
CA GLU A 60 -8.43 -7.11 18.24
C GLU A 60 -9.12 -5.87 17.66
N ALA A 61 -10.42 -5.73 17.97
CA ALA A 61 -11.24 -4.68 17.37
C ALA A 61 -10.66 -3.28 17.58
N LEU A 62 -10.17 -2.98 18.77
CA LEU A 62 -9.57 -1.67 19.04
C LEU A 62 -8.29 -1.48 18.25
N GLY A 63 -7.47 -2.52 18.15
CA GLY A 63 -6.24 -2.48 17.34
C GLY A 63 -6.56 -2.28 15.87
N ARG A 64 -7.61 -2.91 15.35
CA ARG A 64 -8.05 -2.69 13.97
C ARG A 64 -8.46 -1.26 13.73
N ARG A 65 -9.18 -0.65 14.68
CA ARG A 65 -9.58 0.76 14.56
C ARG A 65 -8.37 1.69 14.50
N VAL A 66 -7.40 1.46 15.38
CA VAL A 66 -6.17 2.25 15.40
C VAL A 66 -5.43 2.11 14.08
N LEU A 67 -5.30 0.89 13.57
CA LEU A 67 -4.63 0.65 12.31
C LEU A 67 -5.34 1.33 11.14
N ILE A 68 -6.65 1.18 11.06
CA ILE A 68 -7.43 1.77 9.96
C ILE A 68 -7.36 3.29 10.02
N GLN A 69 -7.51 3.88 11.20
CA GLN A 69 -7.43 5.33 11.35
C GLN A 69 -6.04 5.84 10.96
N SER A 70 -5.00 5.17 11.41
CA SER A 70 -3.61 5.54 11.10
C SER A 70 -3.33 5.41 9.61
N LEU A 71 -3.84 4.37 8.98
CA LEU A 71 -3.68 4.17 7.55
C LEU A 71 -4.41 5.26 6.76
N ASN A 72 -5.62 5.60 7.17
CA ASN A 72 -6.39 6.68 6.54
C ASN A 72 -5.67 8.03 6.67
N ASP A 73 -5.14 8.33 7.85
CA ASP A 73 -4.39 9.56 8.07
C ASP A 73 -3.13 9.60 7.19
N TYR A 74 -2.46 8.48 7.08
CA TYR A 74 -1.27 8.36 6.24
C TYR A 74 -1.60 8.56 4.77
N MET A 75 -2.68 7.96 4.29
CA MET A 75 -3.11 8.09 2.90
C MET A 75 -3.60 9.50 2.56
N ASP A 76 -4.18 10.20 3.54
CA ASP A 76 -4.66 11.57 3.36
C ASP A 76 -3.54 12.60 3.48
N GLU A 77 -2.38 12.22 3.96
CA GLU A 77 -1.24 13.11 4.09
C GLU A 77 -0.78 13.60 2.72
N VAL A 78 -0.57 14.90 2.62
CA VAL A 78 -0.10 15.54 1.38
C VAL A 78 1.42 15.40 1.32
N ILE A 79 1.91 14.88 0.21
CA ILE A 79 3.33 14.69 -0.04
C ILE A 79 3.70 15.28 -1.39
N THR A 80 4.99 15.51 -1.59
CA THR A 80 5.51 16.03 -2.86
C THR A 80 6.44 15.00 -3.48
N ILE A 81 6.10 14.54 -4.67
CA ILE A 81 6.92 13.61 -5.44
C ILE A 81 7.15 14.20 -6.83
N LYS A 82 8.40 14.38 -7.20
CA LYS A 82 8.79 14.93 -8.50
C LYS A 82 8.09 16.27 -8.80
N GLY A 83 7.98 17.11 -7.79
CA GLY A 83 7.39 18.43 -7.93
C GLY A 83 5.86 18.46 -7.88
N VAL A 84 5.21 17.32 -7.74
CA VAL A 84 3.74 17.23 -7.64
C VAL A 84 3.36 17.04 -6.19
N THR A 85 2.49 17.90 -5.69
CA THR A 85 2.04 17.90 -4.30
C THR A 85 0.59 17.43 -4.24
N ARG A 86 0.36 16.26 -3.66
CA ARG A 86 -0.96 15.63 -3.54
C ARG A 86 -0.95 14.66 -2.36
N SER A 87 -2.14 14.26 -1.90
CA SER A 87 -2.22 13.17 -0.92
C SER A 87 -1.81 11.85 -1.57
N ARG A 88 -1.36 10.91 -0.74
CA ARG A 88 -1.05 9.57 -1.22
C ARG A 88 -2.25 8.91 -1.88
N LEU A 89 -3.43 9.10 -1.28
CA LEU A 89 -4.66 8.55 -1.84
C LEU A 89 -4.93 9.09 -3.24
N THR A 90 -4.77 10.39 -3.44
CA THR A 90 -4.96 11.01 -4.75
C THR A 90 -3.95 10.48 -5.75
N MET A 91 -2.70 10.35 -5.36
CA MET A 91 -1.66 9.78 -6.23
C MET A 91 -2.01 8.36 -6.67
N LEU A 92 -2.45 7.54 -5.73
CA LEU A 92 -2.86 6.17 -6.03
C LEU A 92 -4.05 6.15 -6.97
N SER A 93 -5.06 6.97 -6.72
CA SER A 93 -6.26 7.07 -7.55
C SER A 93 -5.92 7.48 -8.99
N LEU A 94 -5.05 8.47 -9.15
CA LEU A 94 -4.62 8.92 -10.47
C LEU A 94 -3.83 7.85 -11.21
N TYR A 95 -3.01 7.11 -10.49
CA TYR A 95 -2.26 6.02 -11.08
C TYR A 95 -3.18 4.91 -11.56
N VAL A 96 -4.19 4.56 -10.77
CA VAL A 96 -5.20 3.57 -11.15
C VAL A 96 -5.99 4.03 -12.38
N GLN A 97 -6.37 5.31 -12.41
CA GLN A 97 -7.07 5.89 -13.57
C GLN A 97 -6.21 5.82 -14.84
N SER A 98 -4.93 6.14 -14.71
CA SER A 98 -3.99 6.04 -15.82
C SER A 98 -3.87 4.62 -16.34
N LEU A 99 -3.82 3.64 -15.43
CA LEU A 99 -3.77 2.23 -15.79
C LEU A 99 -5.05 1.79 -16.50
N ALA A 100 -6.20 2.19 -15.97
CA ALA A 100 -7.49 1.86 -16.57
C ALA A 100 -7.61 2.45 -17.99
N GLN A 101 -7.12 3.67 -18.18
CA GLN A 101 -7.10 4.30 -19.49
C GLN A 101 -6.24 3.53 -20.48
N LYS A 102 -5.08 3.08 -20.04
CA LYS A 102 -4.20 2.27 -20.89
C LYS A 102 -4.87 0.97 -21.31
N PHE A 103 -5.50 0.27 -20.38
CA PHE A 103 -6.21 -0.95 -20.70
C PHE A 103 -7.33 -0.69 -21.71
N LYS A 104 -8.03 0.39 -21.54
CA LYS A 104 -9.12 0.76 -22.43
C LYS A 104 -8.63 1.05 -23.85
N GLU A 105 -7.49 1.71 -23.97
CA GLU A 105 -6.91 2.05 -25.28
C GLU A 105 -6.42 0.81 -26.03
N GLU A 106 -6.03 -0.24 -25.31
CA GLU A 106 -5.51 -1.46 -25.90
C GLU A 106 -6.63 -2.47 -26.25
N MET A 107 -7.83 -2.21 -25.84
CA MET A 107 -8.98 -3.03 -26.17
C MET A 107 -9.61 -2.53 -27.46
#